data_94ecc25ad0b6cc52abf9d5d29494d7b4
#
_entry.id   94ecc25ad0b6cc52abf9d5d29494d7b4
#
_cell.length_a   1.000
_cell.length_b   1.000
_cell.length_c   1.000
_cell.angle_alpha   90.00
_cell.angle_beta   90.00
_cell.angle_gamma   90.00
#
_symmetry.space_group_name_H-M   'P 1'
#
loop_
_entity.id
_entity.type
_entity.pdbx_description
1 polymer ?
#
loop_
_entity_poly.entity_id
_entity_poly.type
_entity_poly.pdbx_seq_one_letter_code
_entity_poly.pdbx_strand_id
1 'polypeptide(L)'
;TPAILAGINNLASISDLGTVSEVYNQTSENFAFFTHNIFAITDTLDLTLGLRYTNETKDFDATFRNDNTVCPTNRNLLGGFLGVPTLAPLAGGIISLSCQGNSTSELDGVSLEDSREEEEFTGTAILSWKPTPDLLVYGSYSRGYKAGGFNLDRSALSNPLAFDPANISAAALQFDEETVDAYEIGLKYSTREFGVSIAGFRQEFSNFQLNTFNGAFYIVQTVNSCD
;
A
#
# COMPACT_ATOMS: atom_id res chain seq x y z
N THR A 1 13.25 -11.68 34.50
CA THR A 1 14.02 -12.95 34.58
C THR A 1 15.35 -12.82 33.83
N PRO A 2 16.40 -13.59 34.15
CA PRO A 2 17.66 -13.58 33.40
C PRO A 2 17.46 -13.84 31.89
N ALA A 3 16.53 -14.71 31.52
CA ALA A 3 16.23 -15.04 30.14
C ALA A 3 15.66 -13.83 29.36
N ILE A 4 14.77 -13.02 29.94
CA ILE A 4 14.27 -11.78 29.33
C ILE A 4 15.41 -10.80 29.07
N LEU A 5 16.31 -10.62 30.05
CA LEU A 5 17.47 -9.74 29.88
C LEU A 5 18.40 -10.25 28.77
N ALA A 6 18.64 -11.56 28.70
CA ALA A 6 19.42 -12.17 27.63
C ALA A 6 18.77 -11.94 26.24
N GLY A 7 17.44 -12.09 26.15
CA GLY A 7 16.70 -11.79 24.91
C GLY A 7 16.83 -10.35 24.45
N ILE A 8 16.77 -9.38 25.38
CA ILE A 8 16.99 -7.96 25.09
C ILE A 8 18.45 -7.72 24.66
N ASN A 9 19.42 -8.32 25.30
CA ASN A 9 20.83 -8.21 24.93
C ASN A 9 21.09 -8.78 23.52
N ASN A 10 20.43 -9.88 23.15
CA ASN A 10 20.52 -10.42 21.79
C ASN A 10 20.01 -9.41 20.76
N LEU A 11 18.93 -8.67 21.04
CA LEU A 11 18.44 -7.61 20.15
C LEU A 11 19.44 -6.45 20.06
N ALA A 12 20.09 -6.07 21.15
CA ALA A 12 21.07 -4.98 21.18
C ALA A 12 22.34 -5.29 20.39
N SER A 13 22.69 -6.57 20.25
CA SER A 13 23.89 -7.04 19.52
C SER A 13 23.57 -7.77 18.22
N ILE A 14 22.43 -7.46 17.59
CA ILE A 14 21.92 -8.22 16.44
C ILE A 14 22.88 -8.23 15.24
N SER A 15 23.61 -7.15 15.02
CA SER A 15 24.60 -7.04 13.94
C SER A 15 25.79 -8.00 14.09
N ASP A 16 26.03 -8.50 15.31
CA ASP A 16 27.15 -9.38 15.61
C ASP A 16 26.76 -10.88 15.50
N LEU A 17 25.48 -11.17 15.25
CA LEU A 17 24.91 -12.51 15.27
C LEU A 17 24.58 -13.07 13.88
N GLY A 18 25.13 -12.47 12.83
CA GLY A 18 24.95 -12.86 11.44
C GLY A 18 24.44 -11.73 10.57
N THR A 19 24.25 -12.02 9.28
CA THR A 19 23.84 -11.04 8.26
C THR A 19 22.41 -11.28 7.79
N VAL A 20 21.78 -10.21 7.33
CA VAL A 20 20.50 -10.22 6.61
C VAL A 20 20.70 -9.49 5.31
N SER A 21 20.37 -10.14 4.20
CA SER A 21 20.36 -9.53 2.87
C SER A 21 19.11 -9.96 2.14
N GLU A 22 18.29 -9.01 1.79
CA GLU A 22 17.03 -9.22 1.10
C GLU A 22 17.05 -8.41 -0.19
N VAL A 23 16.75 -9.05 -1.27
CA VAL A 23 16.67 -8.41 -2.58
C VAL A 23 15.27 -8.57 -3.10
N TYR A 24 14.64 -7.44 -3.44
CA TYR A 24 13.33 -7.37 -4.04
C TYR A 24 13.46 -6.68 -5.39
N ASN A 25 12.90 -7.27 -6.42
CA ASN A 25 12.77 -6.65 -7.72
C ASN A 25 11.29 -6.59 -8.08
N GLN A 26 10.87 -5.48 -8.64
CA GLN A 26 9.54 -5.32 -9.20
C GLN A 26 9.67 -4.60 -10.53
N THR A 27 9.11 -5.21 -11.57
CA THR A 27 9.01 -4.62 -12.91
C THR A 27 7.54 -4.33 -13.17
N SER A 28 7.23 -3.13 -13.66
CA SER A 28 5.88 -2.76 -14.06
C SER A 28 5.88 -2.38 -15.53
N GLU A 29 4.97 -3.00 -16.28
CA GLU A 29 4.68 -2.66 -17.67
C GLU A 29 3.23 -2.24 -17.79
N ASN A 30 2.94 -1.13 -18.46
CA ASN A 30 1.59 -0.72 -18.70
C ASN A 30 1.40 -0.17 -20.12
N PHE A 31 0.18 -0.34 -20.63
CA PHE A 31 -0.29 0.38 -21.79
C PHE A 31 -1.66 0.99 -21.53
N ALA A 32 -1.97 2.06 -22.22
CA ALA A 32 -3.26 2.70 -22.06
C ALA A 32 -3.75 3.31 -23.38
N PHE A 33 -5.07 3.25 -23.58
CA PHE A 33 -5.78 4.00 -24.60
C PHE A 33 -6.66 5.04 -23.94
N PHE A 34 -6.68 6.25 -24.48
CA PHE A 34 -7.53 7.30 -23.95
C PHE A 34 -8.15 8.17 -25.04
N THR A 35 -9.27 8.76 -24.70
CA THR A 35 -9.95 9.78 -25.50
C THR A 35 -10.37 10.94 -24.61
N HIS A 36 -10.37 12.15 -25.17
CA HIS A 36 -10.83 13.36 -24.50
C HIS A 36 -11.55 14.23 -25.51
N ASN A 37 -12.82 14.52 -25.28
CA ASN A 37 -13.68 15.22 -26.22
C ASN A 37 -14.45 16.32 -25.49
N ILE A 38 -14.59 17.45 -26.14
CA ILE A 38 -15.42 18.60 -25.71
C ILE A 38 -16.50 18.79 -26.72
N PHE A 39 -17.75 18.72 -26.29
CA PHE A 39 -18.94 18.91 -27.10
C PHE A 39 -19.60 20.23 -26.71
N ALA A 40 -19.61 21.22 -27.62
CA ALA A 40 -20.40 22.42 -27.46
C ALA A 40 -21.88 22.06 -27.70
N ILE A 41 -22.66 21.95 -26.65
CA ILE A 41 -24.09 21.62 -26.71
C ILE A 41 -24.88 22.84 -27.14
N THR A 42 -24.48 24.01 -26.59
CA THR A 42 -24.97 25.34 -27.00
C THR A 42 -23.80 26.34 -26.97
N ASP A 43 -24.04 27.60 -27.34
CA ASP A 43 -23.02 28.65 -27.25
C ASP A 43 -22.50 28.90 -25.82
N THR A 44 -23.22 28.43 -24.82
CA THR A 44 -22.90 28.67 -23.40
C THR A 44 -22.76 27.39 -22.60
N LEU A 45 -22.99 26.18 -23.16
CA LEU A 45 -22.99 24.91 -22.48
C LEU A 45 -22.08 23.93 -23.18
N ASP A 46 -21.04 23.49 -22.49
CA ASP A 46 -20.07 22.48 -22.93
C ASP A 46 -20.18 21.20 -22.10
N LEU A 47 -20.09 20.05 -22.77
CA LEU A 47 -19.92 18.74 -22.16
C LEU A 47 -18.52 18.22 -22.51
N THR A 48 -17.71 17.97 -21.49
CA THR A 48 -16.41 17.32 -21.63
C THR A 48 -16.51 15.86 -21.20
N LEU A 49 -16.08 14.94 -22.05
CA LEU A 49 -15.99 13.51 -21.74
C LEU A 49 -14.58 13.01 -21.98
N GLY A 50 -13.99 12.40 -20.95
CA GLY A 50 -12.72 11.70 -21.02
C GLY A 50 -12.91 10.25 -20.59
N LEU A 51 -12.29 9.33 -21.31
CA LEU A 51 -12.24 7.91 -20.96
C LEU A 51 -10.82 7.38 -21.18
N ARG A 52 -10.33 6.56 -20.26
CA ARG A 52 -9.04 5.87 -20.37
C ARG A 52 -9.22 4.43 -19.94
N TYR A 53 -8.75 3.51 -20.75
CA TYR A 53 -8.47 2.14 -20.40
C TYR A 53 -6.98 1.99 -20.14
N THR A 54 -6.63 1.32 -19.05
CA THR A 54 -5.25 0.98 -18.71
C THR A 54 -5.19 -0.50 -18.39
N ASN A 55 -4.20 -1.20 -18.95
CA ASN A 55 -3.79 -2.53 -18.52
C ASN A 55 -2.37 -2.39 -17.95
N GLU A 56 -2.15 -2.93 -16.76
CA GLU A 56 -0.87 -2.88 -16.06
C GLU A 56 -0.53 -4.28 -15.55
N THR A 57 0.70 -4.72 -15.84
CA THR A 57 1.26 -5.97 -15.32
C THR A 57 2.44 -5.64 -14.42
N LYS A 58 2.52 -6.28 -13.26
CA LYS A 58 3.64 -6.19 -12.33
C LYS A 58 4.20 -7.56 -12.05
N ASP A 59 5.46 -7.75 -12.42
CA ASP A 59 6.26 -8.92 -12.09
C ASP A 59 7.10 -8.63 -10.84
N PHE A 60 7.14 -9.57 -9.94
CA PHE A 60 7.82 -9.46 -8.67
C PHE A 60 8.69 -10.69 -8.42
N ASP A 61 9.91 -10.45 -7.96
CA ASP A 61 10.77 -11.48 -7.39
C ASP A 61 11.44 -10.99 -6.10
N ALA A 62 11.65 -11.92 -5.18
CA ALA A 62 12.37 -11.66 -3.93
C ALA A 62 13.29 -12.83 -3.61
N THR A 63 14.50 -12.50 -3.14
CA THR A 63 15.48 -13.49 -2.67
C THR A 63 15.96 -13.11 -1.28
N PHE A 64 15.92 -14.08 -0.37
CA PHE A 64 16.29 -13.90 1.02
C PHE A 64 17.59 -14.64 1.32
N ARG A 65 18.52 -13.92 1.96
CA ARG A 65 19.74 -14.47 2.55
C ARG A 65 19.80 -14.02 4.01
N ASN A 66 19.75 -14.95 4.93
CA ASN A 66 19.66 -14.62 6.33
C ASN A 66 20.28 -15.71 7.20
N ASP A 67 21.54 -15.52 7.60
CA ASP A 67 22.25 -16.39 8.53
C ASP A 67 22.25 -15.85 9.97
N ASN A 68 21.44 -14.82 10.25
CA ASN A 68 21.32 -14.22 11.58
C ASN A 68 20.58 -15.15 12.54
N THR A 69 21.19 -15.40 13.70
CA THR A 69 20.73 -16.39 14.69
C THR A 69 19.83 -15.80 15.78
N VAL A 70 19.53 -14.50 15.78
CA VAL A 70 18.74 -13.84 16.84
C VAL A 70 17.34 -14.42 16.98
N CYS A 71 16.63 -14.62 15.85
CA CYS A 71 15.28 -15.17 15.86
C CYS A 71 15.21 -16.57 16.49
N PRO A 72 15.92 -17.60 16.01
CA PRO A 72 15.87 -18.92 16.60
C PRO A 72 16.38 -18.93 18.04
N THR A 73 17.40 -18.14 18.36
CA THR A 73 17.96 -18.06 19.73
C THR A 73 16.91 -17.50 20.70
N ASN A 74 16.26 -16.39 20.36
CA ASN A 74 15.26 -15.79 21.25
C ASN A 74 13.97 -16.60 21.32
N ARG A 75 13.55 -17.28 20.25
CA ARG A 75 12.44 -18.24 20.30
C ARG A 75 12.72 -19.36 21.29
N ASN A 76 13.88 -19.98 21.21
CA ASN A 76 14.26 -21.06 22.11
C ASN A 76 14.37 -20.59 23.57
N LEU A 77 14.89 -19.38 23.77
CA LEU A 77 15.08 -18.81 25.11
C LEU A 77 13.77 -18.37 25.77
N LEU A 78 12.84 -17.82 25.00
CA LEU A 78 11.67 -17.10 25.52
C LEU A 78 10.34 -17.81 25.23
N GLY A 79 10.31 -18.80 24.35
CA GLY A 79 9.08 -19.49 23.93
C GLY A 79 8.29 -20.08 25.11
N GLY A 80 8.98 -20.61 26.13
CA GLY A 80 8.32 -21.13 27.35
C GLY A 80 7.55 -20.07 28.15
N PHE A 81 7.89 -18.78 28.00
CA PHE A 81 7.19 -17.69 28.70
C PHE A 81 5.91 -17.24 28.02
N LEU A 82 5.64 -17.66 26.78
CA LEU A 82 4.39 -17.35 26.08
C LEU A 82 3.16 -17.93 26.79
N GLY A 83 3.34 -19.03 27.54
CA GLY A 83 2.29 -19.61 28.38
C GLY A 83 2.12 -18.94 29.76
N VAL A 84 2.94 -17.94 30.11
CA VAL A 84 2.90 -17.24 31.41
C VAL A 84 2.24 -15.87 31.22
N PRO A 85 0.99 -15.64 31.67
CA PRO A 85 0.23 -14.43 31.34
C PRO A 85 0.95 -13.11 31.64
N THR A 86 1.73 -13.03 32.72
CA THR A 86 2.47 -11.83 33.11
C THR A 86 3.74 -11.58 32.29
N LEU A 87 4.29 -12.58 31.64
CA LEU A 87 5.52 -12.51 30.84
C LEU A 87 5.26 -12.64 29.34
N ALA A 88 4.14 -13.21 28.94
CA ALA A 88 3.79 -13.48 27.55
C ALA A 88 3.88 -12.24 26.64
N PRO A 89 3.34 -11.04 27.01
CA PRO A 89 3.44 -9.85 26.15
C PRO A 89 4.89 -9.42 25.91
N LEU A 90 5.74 -9.48 26.95
CA LEU A 90 7.14 -9.10 26.86
C LEU A 90 7.96 -10.11 26.06
N ALA A 91 7.79 -11.39 26.35
CA ALA A 91 8.45 -12.48 25.61
C ALA A 91 8.03 -12.47 24.13
N GLY A 92 6.73 -12.35 23.86
CA GLY A 92 6.18 -12.25 22.51
C GLY A 92 6.70 -11.04 21.75
N GLY A 93 6.78 -9.86 22.38
CA GLY A 93 7.35 -8.66 21.78
C GLY A 93 8.84 -8.83 21.40
N ILE A 94 9.66 -9.41 22.29
CA ILE A 94 11.07 -9.67 22.00
C ILE A 94 11.23 -10.67 20.85
N ILE A 95 10.45 -11.76 20.85
CA ILE A 95 10.46 -12.75 19.75
C ILE A 95 10.03 -12.10 18.44
N SER A 96 8.95 -11.31 18.44
CA SER A 96 8.46 -10.62 17.24
C SER A 96 9.52 -9.68 16.67
N LEU A 97 10.16 -8.86 17.48
CA LEU A 97 11.24 -7.99 17.05
C LEU A 97 12.46 -8.77 16.52
N SER A 98 12.76 -9.92 17.12
CA SER A 98 13.88 -10.78 16.68
C SER A 98 13.61 -11.41 15.31
N CYS A 99 12.38 -11.82 15.06
CA CYS A 99 12.04 -12.67 13.91
C CYS A 99 11.48 -11.86 12.75
N GLN A 100 10.57 -10.91 12.96
CA GLN A 100 10.05 -10.06 11.90
C GLN A 100 10.91 -8.84 11.64
N GLY A 101 11.25 -8.10 12.70
CA GLY A 101 11.94 -6.81 12.57
C GLY A 101 13.40 -6.92 12.18
N ASN A 102 14.09 -7.96 12.64
CA ASN A 102 15.54 -8.00 12.55
C ASN A 102 16.09 -9.26 11.87
N SER A 103 15.51 -10.42 12.11
CA SER A 103 16.08 -11.69 11.67
C SER A 103 15.02 -12.77 11.56
N THR A 104 14.92 -13.35 10.38
CA THR A 104 14.10 -14.55 10.13
C THR A 104 14.95 -15.55 9.37
N SER A 105 15.86 -16.25 10.07
CA SER A 105 16.78 -17.22 9.46
C SER A 105 16.05 -18.37 8.76
N GLU A 106 14.77 -18.58 9.06
CA GLU A 106 13.91 -19.53 8.36
C GLU A 106 13.65 -19.17 6.90
N LEU A 107 13.82 -17.89 6.51
CA LEU A 107 13.75 -17.44 5.12
C LEU A 107 15.09 -17.59 4.36
N ASP A 108 16.18 -18.02 5.02
CA ASP A 108 17.46 -18.14 4.34
C ASP A 108 17.39 -19.09 3.14
N GLY A 109 17.81 -18.60 1.99
CA GLY A 109 17.78 -19.34 0.71
C GLY A 109 16.40 -19.39 0.04
N VAL A 110 15.36 -18.79 0.59
CA VAL A 110 14.04 -18.71 -0.05
C VAL A 110 14.09 -17.71 -1.21
N SER A 111 13.49 -18.10 -2.34
CA SER A 111 13.20 -17.23 -3.48
C SER A 111 11.72 -17.32 -3.80
N LEU A 112 11.11 -16.17 -4.06
CA LEU A 112 9.69 -16.04 -4.38
C LEU A 112 9.54 -15.29 -5.69
N GLU A 113 8.55 -15.70 -6.48
CA GLU A 113 8.15 -15.02 -7.70
C GLU A 113 6.63 -14.93 -7.74
N ASP A 114 6.10 -13.84 -8.26
CA ASP A 114 4.66 -13.67 -8.48
C ASP A 114 4.43 -12.59 -9.55
N SER A 115 3.22 -12.57 -10.11
CA SER A 115 2.80 -11.56 -11.07
C SER A 115 1.36 -11.18 -10.81
N ARG A 116 1.02 -9.90 -11.02
CA ARG A 116 -0.37 -9.44 -11.00
C ARG A 116 -0.67 -8.59 -12.23
N GLU A 117 -1.88 -8.72 -12.73
CA GLU A 117 -2.40 -7.95 -13.85
C GLU A 117 -3.66 -7.21 -13.42
N GLU A 118 -3.77 -5.96 -13.85
CA GLU A 118 -4.89 -5.08 -13.53
C GLU A 118 -5.40 -4.40 -14.80
N GLU A 119 -6.72 -4.39 -14.95
CA GLU A 119 -7.41 -3.70 -16.04
C GLU A 119 -8.37 -2.68 -15.45
N GLU A 120 -8.15 -1.39 -15.74
CA GLU A 120 -8.96 -0.34 -15.17
C GLU A 120 -9.48 0.67 -16.20
N PHE A 121 -10.76 1.03 -16.02
CA PHE A 121 -11.38 2.14 -16.72
C PHE A 121 -11.45 3.35 -15.80
N THR A 122 -10.81 4.44 -16.23
CA THR A 122 -10.89 5.73 -15.57
C THR A 122 -11.46 6.77 -16.52
N GLY A 123 -11.96 7.88 -16.00
CA GLY A 123 -12.53 8.88 -16.87
C GLY A 123 -13.09 10.08 -16.13
N THR A 124 -13.62 11.00 -16.92
CA THR A 124 -14.25 12.22 -16.42
C THR A 124 -15.43 12.63 -17.28
N ALA A 125 -16.45 13.18 -16.64
CA ALA A 125 -17.56 13.85 -17.30
C ALA A 125 -17.74 15.21 -16.63
N ILE A 126 -17.69 16.32 -17.42
CA ILE A 126 -17.82 17.67 -16.90
C ILE A 126 -18.86 18.39 -17.73
N LEU A 127 -19.86 18.94 -17.05
CA LEU A 127 -20.82 19.86 -17.64
C LEU A 127 -20.46 21.29 -17.23
N SER A 128 -20.15 22.13 -18.18
CA SER A 128 -19.70 23.51 -17.97
C SER A 128 -20.71 24.48 -18.59
N TRP A 129 -21.28 25.37 -17.78
CA TRP A 129 -22.24 26.39 -18.22
C TRP A 129 -21.69 27.79 -18.00
N LYS A 130 -21.65 28.59 -19.07
CA LYS A 130 -21.17 29.98 -19.07
C LYS A 130 -22.34 30.93 -19.45
N PRO A 131 -23.25 31.22 -18.49
CA PRO A 131 -24.38 32.11 -18.79
C PRO A 131 -23.97 33.52 -19.14
N THR A 132 -22.81 33.98 -18.69
CA THR A 132 -22.18 35.25 -19.08
C THR A 132 -20.68 35.03 -19.31
N PRO A 133 -19.96 35.95 -19.96
CA PRO A 133 -18.52 35.86 -20.16
C PRO A 133 -17.70 35.75 -18.85
N ASP A 134 -18.24 36.29 -17.77
CA ASP A 134 -17.57 36.39 -16.48
C ASP A 134 -17.94 35.28 -15.51
N LEU A 135 -18.97 34.46 -15.82
CA LEU A 135 -19.48 33.40 -14.90
C LEU A 135 -19.41 32.03 -15.54
N LEU A 136 -18.73 31.10 -14.83
CA LEU A 136 -18.74 29.68 -15.12
C LEU A 136 -19.37 28.96 -13.95
N VAL A 137 -20.34 28.07 -14.21
CA VAL A 137 -20.87 27.08 -13.32
C VAL A 137 -20.54 25.73 -13.90
N TYR A 138 -20.09 24.77 -13.06
CA TYR A 138 -19.78 23.43 -13.54
C TYR A 138 -20.14 22.35 -12.52
N GLY A 139 -20.40 21.17 -13.03
CA GLY A 139 -20.47 19.94 -12.27
C GLY A 139 -19.60 18.88 -12.92
N SER A 140 -18.88 18.10 -12.14
CA SER A 140 -18.02 17.03 -12.65
C SER A 140 -18.16 15.75 -11.87
N TYR A 141 -17.96 14.65 -12.57
CA TYR A 141 -17.67 13.33 -12.06
C TYR A 141 -16.34 12.85 -12.63
N SER A 142 -15.51 12.28 -11.80
CA SER A 142 -14.25 11.66 -12.23
C SER A 142 -14.01 10.37 -11.49
N ARG A 143 -13.56 9.34 -12.22
CA ARG A 143 -13.06 8.10 -11.67
C ARG A 143 -11.56 7.99 -11.93
N GLY A 144 -10.79 7.80 -10.88
CA GLY A 144 -9.36 7.54 -10.92
C GLY A 144 -9.00 6.20 -10.31
N TYR A 145 -7.77 5.73 -10.55
CA TYR A 145 -7.23 4.55 -9.89
C TYR A 145 -5.75 4.72 -9.59
N LYS A 146 -5.28 3.94 -8.63
CA LYS A 146 -3.88 3.75 -8.30
C LYS A 146 -3.62 2.24 -8.22
N ALA A 147 -2.67 1.78 -8.99
CA ALA A 147 -2.36 0.36 -9.09
C ALA A 147 -1.97 -0.25 -7.74
N GLY A 148 -2.33 -1.50 -7.56
CA GLY A 148 -1.83 -2.37 -6.51
C GLY A 148 -0.38 -2.76 -6.74
N GLY A 149 0.15 -3.67 -5.93
CA GLY A 149 1.53 -4.09 -6.05
C GLY A 149 1.93 -5.07 -4.96
N PHE A 150 3.24 -5.10 -4.68
CA PHE A 150 3.83 -5.97 -3.68
C PHE A 150 4.50 -5.14 -2.59
N ASN A 151 4.29 -5.51 -1.34
CA ASN A 151 5.06 -4.99 -0.22
C ASN A 151 6.51 -5.50 -0.31
N LEU A 152 7.48 -4.59 -0.27
CA LEU A 152 8.90 -4.93 -0.32
C LEU A 152 9.42 -5.18 1.11
N ASP A 153 8.77 -6.10 1.79
CA ASP A 153 8.99 -6.37 3.19
C ASP A 153 8.58 -7.80 3.55
N ARG A 154 9.43 -8.52 4.26
CA ARG A 154 9.19 -9.92 4.65
C ARG A 154 8.15 -10.12 5.75
N SER A 155 7.67 -9.08 6.41
CA SER A 155 6.84 -9.19 7.60
C SER A 155 5.52 -9.93 7.39
N ALA A 156 5.00 -9.94 6.17
CA ALA A 156 3.80 -10.69 5.82
C ALA A 156 4.08 -12.17 5.49
N LEU A 157 5.34 -12.56 5.30
CA LEU A 157 5.70 -13.92 4.88
C LEU A 157 5.78 -14.92 6.03
N SER A 158 5.97 -14.45 7.27
CA SER A 158 6.14 -15.36 8.40
C SER A 158 5.47 -14.85 9.67
N ASN A 159 4.87 -15.77 10.41
CA ASN A 159 4.46 -15.51 11.78
C ASN A 159 5.64 -15.78 12.72
N PRO A 160 6.18 -14.78 13.46
CA PRO A 160 7.32 -14.95 14.32
C PRO A 160 7.10 -15.96 15.47
N LEU A 161 5.84 -16.21 15.83
CA LEU A 161 5.47 -17.14 16.90
C LEU A 161 5.14 -18.54 16.38
N ALA A 162 4.78 -18.67 15.09
CA ALA A 162 4.36 -19.93 14.47
C ALA A 162 4.77 -19.95 12.98
N PHE A 163 6.07 -20.05 12.73
CA PHE A 163 6.61 -20.12 11.37
C PHE A 163 6.32 -21.47 10.72
N ASP A 164 5.78 -21.46 9.52
CA ASP A 164 5.58 -22.63 8.67
C ASP A 164 6.12 -22.36 7.25
N PRO A 165 7.25 -22.95 6.87
CA PRO A 165 7.87 -22.73 5.56
C PRO A 165 7.01 -23.21 4.40
N ALA A 166 6.07 -24.13 4.62
CA ALA A 166 5.18 -24.63 3.58
C ALA A 166 4.11 -23.60 3.14
N ASN A 167 3.88 -22.57 3.94
CA ASN A 167 2.87 -21.53 3.69
C ASN A 167 3.47 -20.19 3.25
N ILE A 168 4.75 -20.15 2.87
CA ILE A 168 5.37 -18.93 2.32
C ILE A 168 4.91 -18.74 0.88
N SER A 169 4.32 -17.59 0.60
CA SER A 169 3.86 -17.23 -0.75
C SER A 169 4.05 -15.73 -1.00
N ALA A 170 4.50 -15.36 -2.19
CA ALA A 170 4.57 -13.96 -2.61
C ALA A 170 3.20 -13.29 -2.66
N ALA A 171 2.12 -14.07 -2.82
CA ALA A 171 0.75 -13.55 -2.75
C ALA A 171 0.43 -12.88 -1.39
N ALA A 172 1.11 -13.25 -0.30
CA ALA A 172 0.98 -12.59 1.00
C ALA A 172 1.55 -11.17 1.03
N LEU A 173 2.36 -10.80 0.04
CA LEU A 173 2.95 -9.47 -0.12
C LEU A 173 2.08 -8.55 -0.98
N GLN A 174 1.09 -9.08 -1.69
CA GLN A 174 0.23 -8.29 -2.56
C GLN A 174 -0.66 -7.33 -1.77
N PHE A 175 -0.95 -6.18 -2.35
CA PHE A 175 -2.01 -5.27 -1.95
C PHE A 175 -2.79 -4.81 -3.18
N ASP A 176 -4.09 -4.57 -3.00
CA ASP A 176 -5.01 -4.30 -4.10
C ASP A 176 -4.88 -2.86 -4.62
N GLU A 177 -5.39 -2.63 -5.83
CA GLU A 177 -5.56 -1.32 -6.42
C GLU A 177 -6.55 -0.46 -5.61
N GLU A 178 -6.28 0.84 -5.58
CA GLU A 178 -7.17 1.83 -5.01
C GLU A 178 -7.94 2.52 -6.12
N THR A 179 -9.24 2.68 -5.96
CA THR A 179 -10.07 3.50 -6.85
C THR A 179 -10.71 4.67 -6.11
N VAL A 180 -10.95 5.75 -6.81
CA VAL A 180 -11.63 6.93 -6.30
C VAL A 180 -12.71 7.40 -7.26
N ASP A 181 -13.92 7.59 -6.75
CA ASP A 181 -15.01 8.28 -7.43
C ASP A 181 -15.15 9.67 -6.82
N ALA A 182 -14.96 10.72 -7.63
CA ALA A 182 -14.96 12.11 -7.22
C ALA A 182 -16.09 12.88 -7.90
N TYR A 183 -16.86 13.60 -7.11
CA TYR A 183 -17.94 14.48 -7.52
C TYR A 183 -17.62 15.90 -7.10
N GLU A 184 -17.75 16.85 -8.01
CA GLU A 184 -17.52 18.26 -7.70
C GLU A 184 -18.58 19.14 -8.37
N ILE A 185 -19.02 20.18 -7.67
CA ILE A 185 -19.79 21.27 -8.21
C ILE A 185 -19.11 22.59 -7.87
N GLY A 186 -18.99 23.48 -8.82
CA GLY A 186 -18.29 24.73 -8.58
C GLY A 186 -18.82 25.89 -9.40
N LEU A 187 -18.46 27.08 -8.93
CA LEU A 187 -18.76 28.36 -9.55
C LEU A 187 -17.47 29.18 -9.57
N LYS A 188 -17.20 29.80 -10.75
CA LYS A 188 -16.10 30.76 -10.93
C LYS A 188 -16.66 32.03 -11.52
N TYR A 189 -16.49 33.15 -10.82
CA TYR A 189 -16.82 34.48 -11.30
C TYR A 189 -15.53 35.29 -11.42
N SER A 190 -15.26 35.84 -12.60
CA SER A 190 -14.00 36.55 -12.88
C SER A 190 -14.24 37.74 -13.74
N THR A 191 -13.97 38.92 -13.21
CA THR A 191 -13.97 40.21 -13.93
C THR A 191 -12.53 40.67 -14.12
N ARG A 192 -12.37 41.90 -14.69
CA ARG A 192 -11.04 42.54 -14.81
C ARG A 192 -10.46 42.96 -13.46
N GLU A 193 -11.29 43.14 -12.43
CA GLU A 193 -10.90 43.73 -11.16
C GLU A 193 -10.76 42.69 -10.05
N PHE A 194 -11.55 41.62 -10.06
CA PHE A 194 -11.50 40.56 -9.08
C PHE A 194 -12.02 39.23 -9.61
N GLY A 195 -11.65 38.14 -8.90
CA GLY A 195 -12.13 36.80 -9.18
C GLY A 195 -12.48 36.05 -7.88
N VAL A 196 -13.56 35.26 -7.92
CA VAL A 196 -14.03 34.40 -6.85
C VAL A 196 -14.28 33.01 -7.41
N SER A 197 -13.80 31.99 -6.69
CA SER A 197 -14.08 30.59 -7.00
C SER A 197 -14.58 29.88 -5.74
N ILE A 198 -15.68 29.14 -5.87
CA ILE A 198 -16.27 28.34 -4.80
C ILE A 198 -16.52 26.95 -5.38
N ALA A 199 -16.12 25.91 -4.66
CA ALA A 199 -16.41 24.53 -5.03
C ALA A 199 -16.78 23.71 -3.80
N GLY A 200 -17.67 22.74 -3.98
CA GLY A 200 -17.97 21.67 -3.04
C GLY A 200 -17.70 20.35 -3.72
N PHE A 201 -17.09 19.42 -3.00
CA PHE A 201 -16.72 18.10 -3.53
C PHE A 201 -17.01 16.98 -2.55
N ARG A 202 -17.14 15.77 -3.09
CA ARG A 202 -17.18 14.50 -2.36
C ARG A 202 -16.29 13.52 -3.09
N GLN A 203 -15.51 12.74 -2.33
CA GLN A 203 -14.65 11.68 -2.84
C GLN A 203 -14.95 10.38 -2.09
N GLU A 204 -15.10 9.29 -2.82
CA GLU A 204 -15.34 7.96 -2.30
C GLU A 204 -14.18 7.06 -2.73
N PHE A 205 -13.45 6.53 -1.75
CA PHE A 205 -12.32 5.64 -2.00
C PHE A 205 -12.73 4.20 -1.76
N SER A 206 -12.29 3.31 -2.63
CA SER A 206 -12.35 1.86 -2.45
C SER A 206 -10.94 1.30 -2.39
N ASN A 207 -10.70 0.34 -1.51
CA ASN A 207 -9.38 -0.26 -1.25
C ASN A 207 -8.30 0.81 -0.98
N PHE A 208 -8.63 1.80 -0.14
CA PHE A 208 -7.70 2.90 0.15
C PHE A 208 -6.36 2.39 0.68
N GLN A 209 -5.27 2.70 -0.01
CA GLN A 209 -3.93 2.23 0.31
C GLN A 209 -3.30 3.08 1.40
N LEU A 210 -3.12 2.48 2.58
CA LEU A 210 -2.48 3.12 3.73
C LEU A 210 -1.13 2.50 4.03
N ASN A 211 -0.11 3.34 4.23
CA ASN A 211 1.12 2.92 4.86
C ASN A 211 0.92 2.83 6.37
N THR A 212 0.91 1.63 6.91
CA THR A 212 0.75 1.37 8.34
C THR A 212 2.01 0.77 8.93
N PHE A 213 2.34 1.19 10.16
CA PHE A 213 3.43 0.59 10.91
C PHE A 213 2.92 -0.60 11.70
N ASN A 214 3.41 -1.79 11.40
CA ASN A 214 2.97 -3.04 12.04
C ASN A 214 3.72 -3.37 13.36
N GLY A 215 4.53 -2.45 13.86
CA GLY A 215 5.38 -2.62 15.04
C GLY A 215 6.85 -2.90 14.72
N ALA A 216 7.17 -3.22 13.46
CA ALA A 216 8.53 -3.47 12.96
C ALA A 216 8.81 -2.74 11.65
N PHE A 217 7.87 -2.74 10.71
CA PHE A 217 7.98 -2.19 9.36
C PHE A 217 6.77 -1.37 8.96
N TYR A 218 6.91 -0.60 7.89
CA TYR A 218 5.80 0.04 7.19
C TYR A 218 5.37 -0.86 6.04
N ILE A 219 4.09 -1.22 6.03
CA ILE A 219 3.46 -2.02 4.96
C ILE A 219 2.28 -1.26 4.38
N VAL A 220 2.01 -1.46 3.10
CA VAL A 220 0.78 -1.00 2.48
C VAL A 220 -0.33 -1.99 2.83
N GLN A 221 -1.40 -1.47 3.39
CA GLN A 221 -2.65 -2.20 3.64
C GLN A 221 -3.79 -1.47 2.95
N THR A 222 -4.79 -2.22 2.48
CA THR A 222 -5.99 -1.66 1.89
C THR A 222 -7.12 -1.59 2.89
N VAL A 223 -7.84 -0.46 2.90
CA VAL A 223 -9.07 -0.25 3.68
C VAL A 223 -10.24 -0.24 2.71
N ASN A 224 -11.24 -1.10 2.92
CA ASN A 224 -12.28 -1.40 1.94
C ASN A 224 -13.09 -0.19 1.47
N SER A 225 -13.29 0.83 2.31
CA SER A 225 -13.91 2.09 1.91
C SER A 225 -13.59 3.22 2.89
N CYS A 226 -13.40 4.43 2.35
CA CYS A 226 -13.30 5.67 3.11
C CYS A 226 -14.14 6.75 2.40
N ASP A 227 -14.97 7.49 3.14
CA ASP A 227 -15.78 8.62 2.67
C ASP A 227 -15.12 9.96 3.03
#